data_b394661e929c5a339facde34f701d886
#
_entry.id   b394661e929c5a339facde34f701d886
#
_cell.length_a   1.000
_cell.length_b   1.000
_cell.length_c   1.000
_cell.angle_alpha   90.00
_cell.angle_beta   90.00
_cell.angle_gamma   90.00
#
_symmetry.space_group_name_H-M   'P 1'
#
loop_
_entity.id
_entity.type
_entity.pdbx_description
1 polymer ?
#
loop_
_entity_poly.entity_id
_entity_poly.type
_entity_poly.pdbx_seq_one_letter_code
_entity_poly.pdbx_strand_id
1 'polypeptide(L)'
;MKIPGHLLLTLLLALQVLTGCAHQGSEQTDLQTSAPKQPPAETAPDQVATEVKADVPSRPFPTDTFYDLLVGELAGMRNHLDIAREKYLKQARITRDPGVVARATSVAAYAEDREALLEMALLWSDIEPQNLDARSLAALSLARSGRLSEAMTHAVFSISKGDDEPVMSIAVAAGGLSPEQRAPLLTEYSSLRKQFPDNQTLLLSSAMLFSQQEDLQQALNTIDRLLKLAPEQENAHIFKAQLLHQLDRKKEAIAFLAGSLKTLPDSMKLRLQYARLLSEDDLEGAHAQLRLLADKHPRDTELLFTLAMVSRGLDKTDEARQLLTDLTRHPGTAAAAHFELGKMAEEAENMDSVLFHYAQVRSGQKLLPAAVRLSQFMAKHDELNNARLYLHELRLNHPRYSAPLFQIEAELLADHDSLNEARSLMDEAVNEHPDNNALLYTRSMLSEQQDDFASSEKDLRTILARDANNATALNALGYTLTVNTDRYEEAYQLITRALELNPGDPATTDSLGWVLYQMGNHEEAIVHLREALKKLSDPEIAAHLGEVLWVSGDREEARAIWQTILDKDPDNTTILETMERLKENQR
;
A
#
# COMPACT_ATOMS: atom_id res chain seq x y z
N MET A 1 10.09 8.34 -26.70
CA MET A 1 9.35 9.39 -25.95
C MET A 1 9.87 9.37 -24.51
N LYS A 2 10.61 10.41 -24.08
CA LYS A 2 11.20 10.45 -22.72
C LYS A 2 10.07 10.64 -21.70
N ILE A 3 9.77 9.61 -20.93
CA ILE A 3 8.87 9.70 -19.77
C ILE A 3 9.61 10.51 -18.70
N PRO A 4 9.02 11.58 -18.14
CA PRO A 4 9.70 12.35 -17.09
C PRO A 4 9.97 11.44 -15.89
N GLY A 5 11.22 11.39 -15.43
CA GLY A 5 11.68 10.52 -14.34
C GLY A 5 11.00 10.70 -12.98
N HIS A 6 10.11 11.67 -12.86
CA HIS A 6 9.40 12.01 -11.61
C HIS A 6 8.32 11.00 -11.19
N LEU A 7 7.71 10.26 -12.14
CA LEU A 7 6.62 9.33 -11.79
C LEU A 7 7.12 7.98 -11.22
N LEU A 8 8.33 7.55 -11.57
CA LEU A 8 8.84 6.24 -11.12
C LEU A 8 9.37 6.26 -9.68
N LEU A 9 9.96 7.37 -9.26
CA LEU A 9 10.54 7.48 -7.90
C LEU A 9 9.49 7.70 -6.81
N THR A 10 8.41 8.41 -7.12
CA THR A 10 7.32 8.68 -6.16
C THR A 10 6.52 7.42 -5.82
N LEU A 11 6.35 6.47 -6.74
CA LEU A 11 5.62 5.22 -6.46
C LEU A 11 6.42 4.23 -5.57
N LEU A 12 7.74 4.19 -5.70
CA LEU A 12 8.60 3.30 -4.88
C LEU A 12 8.78 3.81 -3.45
N LEU A 13 8.74 5.11 -3.23
CA LEU A 13 8.94 5.74 -1.92
C LEU A 13 7.64 5.96 -1.13
N ALA A 14 6.49 6.01 -1.79
CA ALA A 14 5.18 6.18 -1.12
C ALA A 14 4.71 4.93 -0.37
N LEU A 15 5.15 3.72 -0.74
CA LEU A 15 4.72 2.47 -0.08
C LEU A 15 5.41 2.21 1.28
N GLN A 16 6.53 2.90 1.58
CA GLN A 16 7.30 2.66 2.82
C GLN A 16 6.91 3.56 4.01
N VAL A 17 6.07 4.57 3.81
CA VAL A 17 5.69 5.50 4.89
C VAL A 17 4.64 4.91 5.86
N LEU A 18 3.91 3.87 5.46
CA LEU A 18 2.86 3.25 6.29
C LEU A 18 3.32 2.00 7.08
N THR A 19 4.52 1.49 6.86
CA THR A 19 5.01 0.26 7.54
C THR A 19 6.21 0.46 8.46
N GLY A 20 6.66 1.68 8.68
CA GLY A 20 7.87 2.01 9.46
C GLY A 20 7.78 1.82 10.98
N CYS A 21 6.67 1.35 11.54
CA CYS A 21 6.51 1.15 13.00
C CYS A 21 6.35 -0.31 13.44
N ALA A 22 6.50 -1.30 12.56
CA ALA A 22 6.24 -2.69 12.94
C ALA A 22 7.21 -3.69 12.28
N HIS A 23 8.52 -3.50 12.40
CA HIS A 23 9.48 -4.60 12.23
C HIS A 23 10.76 -4.27 13.01
N GLN A 24 10.77 -4.63 14.29
CA GLN A 24 12.01 -4.98 14.95
C GLN A 24 12.27 -6.44 14.61
N GLY A 25 13.28 -6.67 13.76
CA GLY A 25 13.74 -7.99 13.40
C GLY A 25 14.25 -8.73 14.64
N SER A 26 13.79 -9.95 14.80
CA SER A 26 14.37 -10.92 15.70
C SER A 26 15.76 -11.30 15.17
N GLU A 27 16.80 -10.76 15.76
CA GLU A 27 18.14 -11.36 15.67
C GLU A 27 18.11 -12.70 16.42
N GLN A 28 18.15 -13.78 15.66
CA GLN A 28 18.50 -15.09 16.18
C GLN A 28 19.99 -15.09 16.51
N THR A 29 20.32 -14.88 17.76
CA THR A 29 21.66 -15.19 18.28
C THR A 29 21.75 -16.68 18.54
N ASP A 30 22.60 -17.36 17.78
CA ASP A 30 23.05 -18.73 18.03
C ASP A 30 23.68 -18.82 19.41
N LEU A 31 22.98 -19.42 20.36
CA LEU A 31 23.51 -19.83 21.63
C LEU A 31 24.21 -21.19 21.49
N GLN A 32 25.52 -21.14 21.28
CA GLN A 32 26.37 -22.30 21.50
C GLN A 32 26.36 -22.68 22.98
N THR A 33 25.94 -23.89 23.24
CA THR A 33 25.99 -24.57 24.51
C THR A 33 27.43 -24.70 25.03
N SER A 34 27.74 -24.03 26.14
CA SER A 34 28.88 -24.38 26.98
C SER A 34 28.39 -24.77 28.38
N ALA A 35 28.84 -25.94 28.83
CA ALA A 35 28.52 -26.55 30.10
C ALA A 35 28.91 -25.70 31.32
N PRO A 36 28.23 -25.87 32.49
CA PRO A 36 28.45 -25.01 33.64
C PRO A 36 29.72 -25.41 34.39
N LYS A 37 30.58 -24.43 34.69
CA LYS A 37 31.68 -24.57 35.66
C LYS A 37 31.15 -24.37 37.06
N GLN A 38 31.53 -25.30 37.97
CA GLN A 38 31.28 -25.24 39.41
C GLN A 38 31.93 -24.02 40.07
N PRO A 39 31.29 -23.46 41.11
CA PRO A 39 31.86 -22.36 41.89
C PRO A 39 32.86 -22.83 42.94
N PRO A 40 33.86 -22.03 43.31
CA PRO A 40 34.72 -22.28 44.47
C PRO A 40 34.02 -21.85 45.76
N ALA A 41 34.37 -22.57 46.83
CA ALA A 41 33.78 -22.50 48.14
C ALA A 41 34.20 -21.28 48.99
N GLU A 42 33.26 -20.88 49.84
CA GLU A 42 33.29 -20.27 51.15
C GLU A 42 34.25 -19.14 51.51
N THR A 43 33.66 -18.01 51.85
CA THR A 43 33.89 -17.38 53.22
C THR A 43 32.64 -16.59 53.61
N ALA A 44 32.01 -16.95 54.69
CA ALA A 44 31.03 -16.17 55.47
C ALA A 44 31.79 -15.35 56.55
N PRO A 45 31.19 -14.47 57.40
CA PRO A 45 29.77 -14.03 57.47
C PRO A 45 29.58 -12.51 57.67
N ASP A 46 28.32 -12.17 57.84
CA ASP A 46 27.71 -11.02 58.49
C ASP A 46 27.17 -9.89 57.63
N GLN A 47 25.89 -9.87 57.41
CA GLN A 47 24.83 -9.05 58.01
C GLN A 47 23.52 -9.31 57.27
N VAL A 48 22.64 -10.02 57.93
CA VAL A 48 21.26 -10.23 57.49
C VAL A 48 20.52 -8.91 57.67
N ALA A 49 20.33 -8.16 56.57
CA ALA A 49 19.26 -7.19 56.50
C ALA A 49 17.96 -7.97 56.45
N THR A 50 17.19 -7.93 57.51
CA THR A 50 15.81 -8.42 57.55
C THR A 50 14.96 -7.61 56.58
N GLU A 51 14.80 -8.14 55.38
CA GLU A 51 13.68 -7.73 54.51
C GLU A 51 12.38 -8.00 55.29
N VAL A 52 11.70 -6.94 55.69
CA VAL A 52 10.32 -7.02 56.17
C VAL A 52 9.49 -7.55 55.01
N LYS A 53 9.25 -8.87 54.98
CA LYS A 53 8.26 -9.48 54.13
C LYS A 53 6.94 -8.81 54.45
N ALA A 54 6.41 -8.00 53.53
CA ALA A 54 5.04 -7.53 53.59
C ALA A 54 4.14 -8.74 53.80
N ASP A 55 3.28 -8.65 54.82
CA ASP A 55 2.34 -9.71 55.20
C ASP A 55 1.34 -9.86 54.04
N VAL A 56 1.63 -10.77 53.13
CA VAL A 56 0.74 -11.06 51.99
C VAL A 56 -0.43 -11.85 52.56
N PRO A 57 -1.66 -11.31 52.58
CA PRO A 57 -2.80 -12.00 53.17
C PRO A 57 -3.03 -13.32 52.43
N SER A 58 -2.86 -14.43 53.16
CA SER A 58 -3.11 -15.78 52.65
C SER A 58 -4.61 -15.97 52.47
N ARG A 59 -5.07 -16.20 51.25
CA ARG A 59 -6.45 -16.59 50.96
C ARG A 59 -6.53 -18.09 50.76
N PRO A 60 -7.66 -18.76 51.17
CA PRO A 60 -7.87 -20.17 50.84
C PRO A 60 -7.83 -20.35 49.32
N PHE A 61 -6.99 -21.25 48.86
CA PHE A 61 -6.81 -21.54 47.45
C PHE A 61 -7.65 -22.77 47.07
N PRO A 62 -8.76 -22.67 46.30
CA PRO A 62 -9.55 -23.82 45.89
C PRO A 62 -8.70 -24.84 45.13
N THR A 63 -8.90 -26.13 45.38
CA THR A 63 -8.12 -27.20 44.75
C THR A 63 -8.17 -27.17 43.24
N ASP A 64 -9.35 -26.88 42.66
CA ASP A 64 -9.55 -26.78 41.21
C ASP A 64 -8.77 -25.60 40.61
N THR A 65 -8.67 -24.47 41.33
CA THR A 65 -7.86 -23.33 40.93
C THR A 65 -6.40 -23.67 40.88
N PHE A 66 -5.90 -24.35 41.92
CA PHE A 66 -4.50 -24.81 41.97
C PHE A 66 -4.18 -25.75 40.80
N TYR A 67 -5.08 -26.71 40.55
CA TYR A 67 -4.92 -27.64 39.43
C TYR A 67 -4.89 -26.92 38.06
N ASP A 68 -5.84 -26.02 37.79
CA ASP A 68 -5.87 -25.28 36.54
C ASP A 68 -4.62 -24.41 36.32
N LEU A 69 -4.14 -23.71 37.36
CA LEU A 69 -2.92 -22.89 37.30
C LEU A 69 -1.67 -23.74 37.09
N LEU A 70 -1.59 -24.90 37.73
CA LEU A 70 -0.48 -25.84 37.53
C LEU A 70 -0.48 -26.38 36.08
N VAL A 71 -1.64 -26.76 35.58
CA VAL A 71 -1.79 -27.20 34.17
C VAL A 71 -1.43 -26.07 33.21
N GLY A 72 -1.88 -24.85 33.49
CA GLY A 72 -1.57 -23.66 32.68
C GLY A 72 -0.07 -23.37 32.61
N GLU A 73 0.63 -23.46 33.78
CA GLU A 73 2.09 -23.24 33.85
C GLU A 73 2.87 -24.33 33.10
N LEU A 74 2.54 -25.60 33.33
CA LEU A 74 3.17 -26.73 32.64
C LEU A 74 2.92 -26.69 31.11
N ALA A 75 1.73 -26.27 30.69
CA ALA A 75 1.39 -26.08 29.29
C ALA A 75 2.23 -24.94 28.68
N GLY A 76 2.34 -23.80 29.37
CA GLY A 76 3.16 -22.67 28.91
C GLY A 76 4.64 -23.06 28.76
N MET A 77 5.21 -23.79 29.75
CA MET A 77 6.59 -24.31 29.67
C MET A 77 6.81 -25.27 28.47
N ARG A 78 5.77 -25.91 27.97
CA ARG A 78 5.82 -26.84 26.83
C ARG A 78 5.34 -26.22 25.53
N ASN A 79 5.16 -24.90 25.51
CA ASN A 79 4.66 -24.13 24.34
C ASN A 79 3.25 -24.50 23.87
N HIS A 80 2.42 -25.08 24.77
CA HIS A 80 0.98 -25.29 24.53
C HIS A 80 0.22 -24.04 24.99
N LEU A 81 0.34 -22.95 24.19
CA LEU A 81 -0.17 -21.63 24.54
C LEU A 81 -1.72 -21.58 24.60
N ASP A 82 -2.40 -22.37 23.81
CA ASP A 82 -3.85 -22.53 23.81
C ASP A 82 -4.37 -23.00 25.18
N ILE A 83 -3.76 -24.05 25.75
CA ILE A 83 -4.11 -24.60 27.05
C ILE A 83 -3.73 -23.61 28.17
N ALA A 84 -2.52 -23.05 28.12
CA ALA A 84 -2.07 -22.09 29.11
C ALA A 84 -3.01 -20.89 29.17
N ARG A 85 -3.38 -20.33 28.01
CA ARG A 85 -4.32 -19.22 27.88
C ARG A 85 -5.69 -19.57 28.46
N GLU A 86 -6.30 -20.69 28.04
CA GLU A 86 -7.61 -21.14 28.56
C GLU A 86 -7.62 -21.17 30.09
N LYS A 87 -6.63 -21.83 30.69
CA LYS A 87 -6.55 -22.01 32.13
C LYS A 87 -6.32 -20.71 32.88
N TYR A 88 -5.36 -19.89 32.43
CA TYR A 88 -5.07 -18.61 33.09
C TYR A 88 -6.23 -17.62 32.96
N LEU A 89 -6.86 -17.47 31.80
CA LEU A 89 -8.01 -16.57 31.61
C LEU A 89 -9.21 -16.99 32.49
N LYS A 90 -9.50 -18.29 32.52
CA LYS A 90 -10.56 -18.83 33.39
C LYS A 90 -10.30 -18.48 34.86
N GLN A 91 -9.08 -18.73 35.36
CA GLN A 91 -8.76 -18.50 36.77
C GLN A 91 -8.62 -17.01 37.12
N ALA A 92 -8.16 -16.18 36.19
CA ALA A 92 -8.11 -14.74 36.35
C ALA A 92 -9.51 -14.14 36.58
N ARG A 93 -10.50 -14.57 35.80
CA ARG A 93 -11.91 -14.15 35.95
C ARG A 93 -12.52 -14.60 37.28
N ILE A 94 -12.23 -15.83 37.72
CA ILE A 94 -12.83 -16.42 38.91
C ILE A 94 -12.17 -15.85 40.19
N THR A 95 -10.86 -15.85 40.22
CA THR A 95 -10.13 -15.49 41.45
C THR A 95 -10.02 -13.98 41.64
N ARG A 96 -9.95 -13.23 40.56
CA ARG A 96 -9.58 -11.81 40.55
C ARG A 96 -8.32 -11.55 41.41
N ASP A 97 -7.44 -12.52 41.45
CA ASP A 97 -6.15 -12.40 42.16
C ASP A 97 -5.17 -11.62 41.29
N PRO A 98 -4.53 -10.55 41.79
CA PRO A 98 -3.63 -9.70 40.98
C PRO A 98 -2.53 -10.48 40.28
N GLY A 99 -1.90 -11.46 40.97
CA GLY A 99 -0.83 -12.26 40.40
C GLY A 99 -1.31 -13.18 39.27
N VAL A 100 -2.49 -13.78 39.45
CA VAL A 100 -3.13 -14.63 38.39
C VAL A 100 -3.53 -13.79 37.20
N VAL A 101 -4.10 -12.59 37.40
CA VAL A 101 -4.51 -11.70 36.32
C VAL A 101 -3.29 -11.15 35.57
N ALA A 102 -2.23 -10.73 36.29
CA ALA A 102 -0.99 -10.30 35.66
C ALA A 102 -0.36 -11.42 34.80
N ARG A 103 -0.38 -12.67 35.31
CA ARG A 103 0.12 -13.83 34.53
C ARG A 103 -0.78 -14.12 33.30
N ALA A 104 -2.11 -14.06 33.47
CA ALA A 104 -3.05 -14.21 32.35
C ALA A 104 -2.84 -13.16 31.26
N THR A 105 -2.59 -11.91 31.67
CA THR A 105 -2.26 -10.79 30.76
C THR A 105 -0.98 -11.09 29.96
N SER A 106 0.07 -11.57 30.66
CA SER A 106 1.33 -11.96 30.00
C SER A 106 1.15 -13.11 29.02
N VAL A 107 0.36 -14.12 29.37
CA VAL A 107 0.06 -15.27 28.48
C VAL A 107 -0.75 -14.82 27.27
N ALA A 108 -1.74 -13.95 27.44
CA ALA A 108 -2.52 -13.39 26.35
C ALA A 108 -1.65 -12.56 25.37
N ALA A 109 -0.72 -11.77 25.93
CA ALA A 109 0.24 -10.99 25.11
C ALA A 109 1.16 -11.90 24.30
N TYR A 110 1.71 -12.95 24.90
CA TYR A 110 2.60 -13.89 24.24
C TYR A 110 1.89 -14.76 23.19
N ALA A 111 0.59 -15.07 23.42
CA ALA A 111 -0.25 -15.78 22.47
C ALA A 111 -0.81 -14.86 21.36
N GLU A 112 -0.45 -13.58 21.34
CA GLU A 112 -0.93 -12.55 20.41
C GLU A 112 -2.47 -12.42 20.37
N ASP A 113 -3.16 -12.84 21.45
CA ASP A 113 -4.61 -12.74 21.59
C ASP A 113 -5.01 -11.34 22.07
N ARG A 114 -5.32 -10.46 21.11
CA ARG A 114 -5.61 -9.05 21.38
C ARG A 114 -6.86 -8.84 22.24
N GLU A 115 -7.89 -9.68 22.07
CA GLU A 115 -9.14 -9.56 22.82
C GLU A 115 -8.93 -9.97 24.27
N ALA A 116 -8.29 -11.13 24.50
CA ALA A 116 -7.96 -11.60 25.83
C ALA A 116 -7.00 -10.64 26.55
N LEU A 117 -6.01 -10.09 25.82
CA LEU A 117 -5.07 -9.10 26.38
C LEU A 117 -5.81 -7.86 26.88
N LEU A 118 -6.72 -7.30 26.07
CA LEU A 118 -7.52 -6.15 26.47
C LEU A 118 -8.39 -6.47 27.70
N GLU A 119 -9.09 -7.59 27.70
CA GLU A 119 -9.91 -8.02 28.83
C GLU A 119 -9.10 -8.12 30.11
N MET A 120 -7.96 -8.80 30.06
CA MET A 120 -7.13 -9.03 31.25
C MET A 120 -6.42 -7.76 31.71
N ALA A 121 -5.97 -6.89 30.82
CA ALA A 121 -5.36 -5.61 31.18
C ALA A 121 -6.36 -4.69 31.89
N LEU A 122 -7.61 -4.65 31.40
CA LEU A 122 -8.70 -3.91 32.06
C LEU A 122 -9.04 -4.49 33.43
N LEU A 123 -9.14 -5.81 33.54
CA LEU A 123 -9.40 -6.50 34.81
C LEU A 123 -8.28 -6.23 35.81
N TRP A 124 -7.00 -6.26 35.35
CA TRP A 124 -5.84 -5.98 36.20
C TRP A 124 -5.86 -4.53 36.70
N SER A 125 -6.12 -3.58 35.81
CA SER A 125 -6.18 -2.16 36.19
C SER A 125 -7.38 -1.83 37.12
N ASP A 126 -8.46 -2.63 37.07
CA ASP A 126 -9.60 -2.51 37.99
C ASP A 126 -9.24 -3.03 39.40
N ILE A 127 -8.52 -4.15 39.47
CA ILE A 127 -8.11 -4.78 40.75
C ILE A 127 -7.00 -3.96 41.40
N GLU A 128 -6.03 -3.50 40.64
CA GLU A 128 -4.87 -2.71 41.11
C GLU A 128 -4.81 -1.34 40.43
N PRO A 129 -5.70 -0.38 40.78
CA PRO A 129 -5.80 0.89 40.08
C PRO A 129 -4.57 1.80 40.23
N GLN A 130 -3.67 1.49 41.16
CA GLN A 130 -2.39 2.21 41.37
C GLN A 130 -1.18 1.48 40.75
N ASN A 131 -1.41 0.33 40.11
CA ASN A 131 -0.34 -0.43 39.44
C ASN A 131 -0.05 0.18 38.08
N LEU A 132 1.20 0.60 37.86
CA LEU A 132 1.62 1.27 36.64
C LEU A 132 1.52 0.34 35.41
N ASP A 133 2.01 -0.89 35.54
CA ASP A 133 2.00 -1.86 34.44
C ASP A 133 0.58 -2.18 33.99
N ALA A 134 -0.34 -2.39 34.97
CA ALA A 134 -1.74 -2.64 34.67
C ALA A 134 -2.40 -1.47 33.91
N ARG A 135 -2.13 -0.23 34.34
CA ARG A 135 -2.68 0.97 33.72
C ARG A 135 -2.08 1.21 32.34
N SER A 136 -0.78 1.05 32.19
CA SER A 136 -0.11 1.21 30.89
C SER A 136 -0.57 0.18 29.87
N LEU A 137 -0.65 -1.10 30.25
CA LEU A 137 -1.15 -2.16 29.37
C LEU A 137 -2.63 -1.94 29.00
N ALA A 138 -3.48 -1.49 29.96
CA ALA A 138 -4.85 -1.13 29.67
C ALA A 138 -4.94 0.01 28.65
N ALA A 139 -4.15 1.08 28.81
CA ALA A 139 -4.09 2.19 27.86
C ALA A 139 -3.65 1.74 26.46
N LEU A 140 -2.56 0.96 26.38
CA LEU A 140 -2.02 0.45 25.11
C LEU A 140 -3.01 -0.48 24.40
N SER A 141 -3.66 -1.38 25.14
CA SER A 141 -4.66 -2.31 24.57
C SER A 141 -5.91 -1.60 24.09
N LEU A 142 -6.39 -0.61 24.85
CA LEU A 142 -7.51 0.25 24.46
C LEU A 142 -7.17 1.09 23.21
N ALA A 143 -5.96 1.66 23.15
CA ALA A 143 -5.52 2.42 21.99
C ALA A 143 -5.51 1.55 20.73
N ARG A 144 -4.98 0.33 20.81
CA ARG A 144 -4.97 -0.63 19.70
C ARG A 144 -6.36 -1.10 19.27
N SER A 145 -7.35 -1.07 20.17
CA SER A 145 -8.76 -1.39 19.87
C SER A 145 -9.56 -0.19 19.38
N GLY A 146 -8.97 1.01 19.25
CA GLY A 146 -9.63 2.23 18.84
C GLY A 146 -10.45 2.94 19.93
N ARG A 147 -10.43 2.45 21.18
CA ARG A 147 -11.15 3.03 22.33
C ARG A 147 -10.32 4.15 22.99
N LEU A 148 -10.03 5.21 22.21
CA LEU A 148 -8.98 6.17 22.56
C LEU A 148 -9.32 7.04 23.77
N SER A 149 -10.59 7.42 23.96
CA SER A 149 -11.01 8.22 25.15
C SER A 149 -10.87 7.42 26.45
N GLU A 150 -11.12 6.12 26.41
CA GLU A 150 -10.89 5.25 27.56
C GLU A 150 -9.40 5.05 27.80
N ALA A 151 -8.62 4.86 26.73
CA ALA A 151 -7.18 4.77 26.80
C ALA A 151 -6.56 5.99 27.50
N MET A 152 -7.04 7.19 27.20
CA MET A 152 -6.58 8.43 27.84
C MET A 152 -6.73 8.45 29.36
N THR A 153 -7.82 7.88 29.91
CA THR A 153 -8.03 7.80 31.37
C THR A 153 -6.90 7.03 32.06
N HIS A 154 -6.38 5.98 31.41
CA HIS A 154 -5.25 5.20 31.91
C HIS A 154 -3.91 5.91 31.61
N ALA A 155 -3.75 6.48 30.41
CA ALA A 155 -2.54 7.16 29.99
C ALA A 155 -2.19 8.39 30.84
N VAL A 156 -3.20 9.15 31.30
CA VAL A 156 -3.01 10.28 32.23
C VAL A 156 -2.37 9.81 33.54
N PHE A 157 -2.77 8.67 34.05
CA PHE A 157 -2.13 8.07 35.23
C PHE A 157 -0.70 7.63 34.91
N SER A 158 -0.49 6.90 33.81
CA SER A 158 0.82 6.39 33.43
C SER A 158 1.86 7.50 33.27
N ILE A 159 1.53 8.57 32.55
CA ILE A 159 2.45 9.71 32.36
C ILE A 159 2.78 10.42 33.69
N SER A 160 1.84 10.47 34.65
CA SER A 160 2.08 11.03 35.99
C SER A 160 3.08 10.22 36.81
N LYS A 161 3.29 8.95 36.43
CA LYS A 161 4.26 8.01 37.05
C LYS A 161 5.54 7.85 36.24
N GLY A 162 5.67 8.57 35.11
CA GLY A 162 6.85 8.59 34.27
C GLY A 162 6.82 7.62 33.09
N ASP A 163 5.71 6.90 32.87
CA ASP A 163 5.50 6.09 31.67
C ASP A 163 4.68 6.88 30.66
N ASP A 164 5.31 7.34 29.59
CA ASP A 164 4.73 8.17 28.55
C ASP A 164 4.50 7.42 27.21
N GLU A 165 4.75 6.08 27.15
CA GLU A 165 4.47 5.26 25.97
C GLU A 165 2.98 5.26 25.58
N PRO A 166 2.01 5.17 26.52
CA PRO A 166 0.60 5.20 26.17
C PRO A 166 0.14 6.44 25.41
N VAL A 167 0.66 7.64 25.74
CA VAL A 167 0.26 8.86 25.02
C VAL A 167 0.77 8.84 23.57
N MET A 168 1.93 8.29 23.30
CA MET A 168 2.41 8.10 21.92
C MET A 168 1.52 7.12 21.16
N SER A 169 1.19 5.98 21.77
CA SER A 169 0.33 4.96 21.13
C SER A 169 -1.07 5.49 20.78
N ILE A 170 -1.66 6.31 21.66
CA ILE A 170 -2.95 6.97 21.41
C ILE A 170 -2.84 7.94 20.22
N ALA A 171 -1.79 8.75 20.16
CA ALA A 171 -1.59 9.70 19.05
C ALA A 171 -1.41 9.00 17.71
N VAL A 172 -0.69 7.87 17.69
CA VAL A 172 -0.54 7.04 16.48
C VAL A 172 -1.91 6.46 16.04
N ALA A 173 -2.65 5.88 16.98
CA ALA A 173 -3.96 5.29 16.69
C ALA A 173 -5.01 6.31 16.24
N ALA A 174 -4.89 7.56 16.67
CA ALA A 174 -5.80 8.66 16.29
C ALA A 174 -5.70 9.04 14.80
N GLY A 175 -4.67 8.57 14.07
CA GLY A 175 -4.53 8.80 12.63
C GLY A 175 -5.69 8.25 11.80
N GLY A 176 -6.38 7.21 12.28
CA GLY A 176 -7.56 6.63 11.62
C GLY A 176 -8.90 7.31 11.94
N LEU A 177 -8.91 8.35 12.80
CA LEU A 177 -10.12 9.05 13.19
C LEU A 177 -10.45 10.22 12.26
N SER A 178 -11.75 10.58 12.18
CA SER A 178 -12.15 11.84 11.56
C SER A 178 -11.70 13.05 12.42
N PRO A 179 -11.62 14.26 11.83
CA PRO A 179 -11.29 15.48 12.58
C PRO A 179 -12.17 15.72 13.81
N GLU A 180 -13.48 15.45 13.71
CA GLU A 180 -14.45 15.62 14.79
C GLU A 180 -14.20 14.62 15.93
N GLN A 181 -13.86 13.39 15.60
CA GLN A 181 -13.53 12.35 16.58
C GLN A 181 -12.21 12.61 17.29
N ARG A 182 -11.27 13.32 16.63
CA ARG A 182 -9.94 13.65 17.17
C ARG A 182 -9.94 14.88 18.08
N ALA A 183 -10.88 15.81 17.90
CA ALA A 183 -10.94 17.08 18.64
C ALA A 183 -10.92 16.91 20.18
N PRO A 184 -11.66 15.96 20.80
CA PRO A 184 -11.57 15.72 22.24
C PRO A 184 -10.16 15.35 22.72
N LEU A 185 -9.45 14.49 21.97
CA LEU A 185 -8.08 14.09 22.30
C LEU A 185 -7.12 15.28 22.30
N LEU A 186 -7.23 16.17 21.33
CA LEU A 186 -6.44 17.41 21.29
C LEU A 186 -6.64 18.27 22.53
N THR A 187 -7.87 18.32 23.06
CA THR A 187 -8.17 19.05 24.29
C THR A 187 -7.47 18.41 25.49
N GLU A 188 -7.52 17.09 25.61
CA GLU A 188 -6.86 16.34 26.69
C GLU A 188 -5.33 16.46 26.60
N TYR A 189 -4.73 16.32 25.40
CA TYR A 189 -3.29 16.54 25.19
C TYR A 189 -2.87 17.97 25.51
N SER A 190 -3.71 18.97 25.20
CA SER A 190 -3.44 20.35 25.56
C SER A 190 -3.45 20.58 27.07
N SER A 191 -4.32 19.87 27.81
CA SER A 191 -4.33 19.86 29.27
C SER A 191 -3.09 19.18 29.85
N LEU A 192 -2.70 18.02 29.33
CA LEU A 192 -1.50 17.32 29.75
C LEU A 192 -0.23 18.14 29.52
N ARG A 193 -0.11 18.83 28.38
CA ARG A 193 1.04 19.71 28.11
C ARG A 193 1.17 20.87 29.08
N LYS A 194 0.08 21.31 29.71
CA LYS A 194 0.16 22.30 30.78
C LYS A 194 0.72 21.71 32.07
N GLN A 195 0.44 20.43 32.34
CA GLN A 195 0.91 19.70 33.50
C GLN A 195 2.36 19.19 33.33
N PHE A 196 2.69 18.73 32.12
CA PHE A 196 4.00 18.15 31.77
C PHE A 196 4.62 18.90 30.58
N PRO A 197 5.00 20.18 30.77
CA PRO A 197 5.36 21.07 29.65
C PRO A 197 6.64 20.66 28.91
N ASP A 198 7.52 19.90 29.55
CA ASP A 198 8.83 19.52 29.02
C ASP A 198 8.93 18.02 28.72
N ASN A 199 7.80 17.28 28.80
CA ASN A 199 7.79 15.88 28.43
C ASN A 199 7.91 15.74 26.89
N GLN A 200 8.99 15.11 26.44
CA GLN A 200 9.37 15.03 25.04
C GLN A 200 8.39 14.17 24.22
N THR A 201 7.96 13.04 24.77
CA THR A 201 7.00 12.14 24.12
C THR A 201 5.64 12.80 23.94
N LEU A 202 5.19 13.55 24.96
CA LEU A 202 3.93 14.29 24.89
C LEU A 202 3.99 15.45 23.88
N LEU A 203 5.14 16.11 23.74
CA LEU A 203 5.32 17.14 22.71
C LEU A 203 5.29 16.52 21.30
N LEU A 204 6.00 15.41 21.10
CA LEU A 204 6.03 14.73 19.81
C LEU A 204 4.64 14.21 19.42
N SER A 205 3.97 13.51 20.32
CA SER A 205 2.62 12.98 20.10
C SER A 205 1.58 14.09 19.90
N SER A 206 1.70 15.21 20.60
CA SER A 206 0.84 16.38 20.36
C SER A 206 1.05 16.98 18.97
N ALA A 207 2.30 17.08 18.52
CA ALA A 207 2.60 17.57 17.18
C ALA A 207 2.05 16.62 16.09
N MET A 208 2.09 15.31 16.33
CA MET A 208 1.46 14.34 15.43
C MET A 208 -0.05 14.54 15.34
N LEU A 209 -0.73 14.73 16.47
CA LEU A 209 -2.17 14.99 16.49
C LEU A 209 -2.54 16.30 15.77
N PHE A 210 -1.76 17.39 15.95
CA PHE A 210 -1.96 18.63 15.20
C PHE A 210 -1.78 18.41 13.69
N SER A 211 -0.76 17.66 13.28
CA SER A 211 -0.54 17.33 11.87
C SER A 211 -1.70 16.53 11.28
N GLN A 212 -2.19 15.53 12.00
CA GLN A 212 -3.36 14.73 11.59
C GLN A 212 -4.64 15.56 11.51
N GLN A 213 -4.72 16.68 12.26
CA GLN A 213 -5.82 17.64 12.22
C GLN A 213 -5.64 18.71 11.13
N GLU A 214 -4.58 18.61 10.33
CA GLU A 214 -4.18 19.60 9.33
C GLU A 214 -3.75 20.97 9.89
N ASP A 215 -3.59 21.08 11.23
CA ASP A 215 -3.01 22.28 11.87
C ASP A 215 -1.48 22.17 11.86
N LEU A 216 -0.91 22.22 10.64
CA LEU A 216 0.52 22.04 10.40
C LEU A 216 1.37 23.12 11.10
N GLN A 217 0.82 24.33 11.30
CA GLN A 217 1.54 25.40 11.97
C GLN A 217 1.68 25.14 13.48
N GLN A 218 0.64 24.63 14.15
CA GLN A 218 0.72 24.24 15.57
C GLN A 218 1.62 23.01 15.74
N ALA A 219 1.57 22.06 14.81
CA ALA A 219 2.50 20.94 14.78
C ALA A 219 3.95 21.43 14.73
N LEU A 220 4.26 22.34 13.82
CA LEU A 220 5.60 22.90 13.63
C LEU A 220 6.08 23.66 14.89
N ASN A 221 5.23 24.51 15.48
CA ASN A 221 5.55 25.24 16.72
C ASN A 221 5.85 24.28 17.88
N THR A 222 5.10 23.16 17.95
CA THR A 222 5.27 22.15 19.01
C THR A 222 6.58 21.37 18.83
N ILE A 223 6.93 21.02 17.59
CA ILE A 223 8.21 20.36 17.28
C ILE A 223 9.39 21.31 17.49
N ASP A 224 9.26 22.58 17.18
CA ASP A 224 10.30 23.59 17.46
C ASP A 224 10.60 23.72 18.96
N ARG A 225 9.55 23.62 19.80
CA ARG A 225 9.74 23.55 21.25
C ARG A 225 10.45 22.29 21.67
N LEU A 226 10.06 21.13 21.12
CA LEU A 226 10.70 19.84 21.41
C LEU A 226 12.20 19.88 21.06
N LEU A 227 12.55 20.38 19.88
CA LEU A 227 13.94 20.47 19.43
C LEU A 227 14.80 21.45 20.23
N LYS A 228 14.19 22.46 20.88
CA LYS A 228 14.90 23.32 21.84
C LYS A 228 15.23 22.58 23.14
N LEU A 229 14.36 21.66 23.58
CA LEU A 229 14.56 20.86 24.79
C LEU A 229 15.48 19.66 24.54
N ALA A 230 15.33 19.03 23.39
CA ALA A 230 16.04 17.83 23.01
C ALA A 230 16.61 17.96 21.56
N PRO A 231 17.75 18.68 21.40
CA PRO A 231 18.34 18.95 20.07
C PRO A 231 18.83 17.68 19.34
N GLU A 232 18.99 16.57 20.05
CA GLU A 232 19.48 15.31 19.48
C GLU A 232 18.35 14.30 19.20
N GLN A 233 17.08 14.71 19.34
CA GLN A 233 15.98 13.79 19.10
C GLN A 233 15.71 13.61 17.60
N GLU A 234 16.20 12.50 17.06
CA GLU A 234 16.17 12.16 15.64
C GLU A 234 14.77 12.23 15.03
N ASN A 235 13.76 11.63 15.69
CA ASN A 235 12.40 11.60 15.17
C ASN A 235 11.77 13.01 15.07
N ALA A 236 12.13 13.94 15.95
CA ALA A 236 11.64 15.31 15.89
C ALA A 236 12.22 16.07 14.68
N HIS A 237 13.48 15.84 14.33
CA HIS A 237 14.09 16.38 13.12
C HIS A 237 13.41 15.89 11.86
N ILE A 238 13.16 14.57 11.77
CA ILE A 238 12.47 13.95 10.64
C ILE A 238 11.07 14.55 10.51
N PHE A 239 10.33 14.60 11.61
CA PHE A 239 8.96 15.07 11.59
C PHE A 239 8.86 16.57 11.25
N LYS A 240 9.79 17.41 11.73
CA LYS A 240 9.85 18.83 11.33
C LYS A 240 10.07 18.97 9.83
N ALA A 241 10.98 18.18 9.25
CA ALA A 241 11.21 18.22 7.80
C ALA A 241 9.98 17.80 7.01
N GLN A 242 9.24 16.79 7.48
CA GLN A 242 7.98 16.37 6.88
C GLN A 242 6.91 17.47 6.95
N LEU A 243 6.76 18.13 8.10
CA LEU A 243 5.82 19.26 8.26
C LEU A 243 6.17 20.43 7.33
N LEU A 244 7.45 20.78 7.21
CA LEU A 244 7.89 21.82 6.28
C LEU A 244 7.57 21.44 4.83
N HIS A 245 7.75 20.18 4.44
CA HIS A 245 7.41 19.69 3.11
C HIS A 245 5.89 19.75 2.85
N GLN A 246 5.06 19.33 3.82
CA GLN A 246 3.61 19.43 3.73
C GLN A 246 3.09 20.87 3.64
N LEU A 247 3.84 21.83 4.20
CA LEU A 247 3.57 23.26 4.09
C LEU A 247 4.06 23.88 2.76
N ASP A 248 4.51 23.09 1.80
CA ASP A 248 5.14 23.52 0.54
C ASP A 248 6.42 24.35 0.75
N ARG A 249 7.10 24.16 1.90
CA ARG A 249 8.36 24.80 2.28
C ARG A 249 9.55 23.87 2.08
N LYS A 250 9.59 23.19 0.95
CA LYS A 250 10.58 22.15 0.62
C LYS A 250 12.03 22.64 0.77
N LYS A 251 12.35 23.83 0.27
CA LYS A 251 13.71 24.40 0.38
C LYS A 251 14.15 24.55 1.84
N GLU A 252 13.24 24.94 2.72
CA GLU A 252 13.49 25.03 4.15
C GLU A 252 13.66 23.65 4.79
N ALA A 253 12.87 22.65 4.38
CA ALA A 253 13.02 21.27 4.85
C ALA A 253 14.41 20.70 4.49
N ILE A 254 14.87 20.91 3.25
CA ILE A 254 16.20 20.50 2.78
C ILE A 254 17.31 21.19 3.58
N ALA A 255 17.24 22.53 3.75
CA ALA A 255 18.21 23.29 4.52
C ALA A 255 18.23 22.86 6.00
N PHE A 256 17.06 22.60 6.56
CA PHE A 256 16.93 22.12 7.93
C PHE A 256 17.57 20.73 8.12
N LEU A 257 17.30 19.76 7.24
CA LEU A 257 17.92 18.43 7.31
C LEU A 257 19.44 18.49 7.13
N ALA A 258 19.93 19.33 6.21
CA ALA A 258 21.38 19.55 6.07
C ALA A 258 22.00 20.10 7.35
N GLY A 259 21.29 20.98 8.07
CA GLY A 259 21.69 21.49 9.40
C GLY A 259 21.64 20.38 10.46
N SER A 260 20.57 19.59 10.48
CA SER A 260 20.36 18.48 11.41
C SER A 260 21.46 17.41 11.31
N LEU A 261 21.93 17.13 10.09
CA LEU A 261 23.03 16.19 9.86
C LEU A 261 24.39 16.68 10.37
N LYS A 262 24.54 17.97 10.74
CA LYS A 262 25.75 18.45 11.44
C LYS A 262 25.69 18.11 12.92
N THR A 263 24.49 18.05 13.51
CA THR A 263 24.27 17.66 14.92
C THR A 263 24.26 16.14 15.05
N LEU A 264 23.67 15.43 14.09
CA LEU A 264 23.48 13.97 14.06
C LEU A 264 24.12 13.37 12.79
N PRO A 265 25.46 13.41 12.64
CA PRO A 265 26.13 13.06 11.37
C PRO A 265 26.01 11.58 11.00
N ASP A 266 25.80 10.71 11.97
CA ASP A 266 25.69 9.25 11.78
C ASP A 266 24.25 8.76 11.66
N SER A 267 23.26 9.64 11.75
CA SER A 267 21.87 9.25 11.60
C SER A 267 21.56 8.80 10.16
N MET A 268 21.34 7.50 10.00
CA MET A 268 20.92 6.91 8.73
C MET A 268 19.53 7.43 8.31
N LYS A 269 18.60 7.50 9.28
CA LYS A 269 17.21 7.93 9.00
C LYS A 269 17.14 9.37 8.51
N LEU A 270 17.87 10.29 9.14
CA LEU A 270 17.94 11.69 8.69
C LEU A 270 18.54 11.81 7.30
N ARG A 271 19.62 11.07 7.04
CA ARG A 271 20.29 11.10 5.74
C ARG A 271 19.43 10.51 4.63
N LEU A 272 18.67 9.45 4.91
CA LEU A 272 17.69 8.90 3.97
C LEU A 272 16.56 9.90 3.67
N GLN A 273 16.02 10.58 4.69
CA GLN A 273 15.01 11.62 4.49
C GLN A 273 15.56 12.81 3.69
N TYR A 274 16.79 13.20 3.96
CA TYR A 274 17.48 14.24 3.21
C TYR A 274 17.66 13.86 1.73
N ALA A 275 18.16 12.65 1.48
CA ALA A 275 18.31 12.12 0.12
C ALA A 275 16.94 12.05 -0.60
N ARG A 276 15.90 11.65 0.10
CA ARG A 276 14.53 11.59 -0.46
C ARG A 276 14.01 12.95 -0.90
N LEU A 277 14.16 13.99 -0.07
CA LEU A 277 13.71 15.34 -0.46
C LEU A 277 14.56 15.93 -1.59
N LEU A 278 15.87 15.62 -1.63
CA LEU A 278 16.74 16.01 -2.73
C LEU A 278 16.33 15.32 -4.04
N SER A 279 15.92 14.06 -4.03
CA SER A 279 15.65 13.28 -5.24
C SER A 279 14.53 13.85 -6.14
N GLU A 280 13.75 14.79 -5.64
CA GLU A 280 12.70 15.45 -6.43
C GLU A 280 13.27 16.52 -7.38
N ASP A 281 14.35 17.25 -6.98
CA ASP A 281 14.89 18.38 -7.74
C ASP A 281 16.43 18.33 -7.92
N ASP A 282 17.13 17.56 -7.08
CA ASP A 282 18.59 17.44 -7.05
C ASP A 282 19.01 15.98 -6.92
N LEU A 283 18.92 15.24 -8.02
CA LEU A 283 19.30 13.83 -8.07
C LEU A 283 20.78 13.60 -7.74
N GLU A 284 21.67 14.53 -8.13
CA GLU A 284 23.10 14.43 -7.81
C GLU A 284 23.34 14.55 -6.30
N GLY A 285 22.68 15.50 -5.65
CA GLY A 285 22.72 15.63 -4.19
C GLY A 285 22.16 14.38 -3.49
N ALA A 286 21.04 13.84 -3.97
CA ALA A 286 20.45 12.60 -3.45
C ALA A 286 21.43 11.42 -3.59
N HIS A 287 22.01 11.24 -4.78
CA HIS A 287 23.00 10.21 -5.05
C HIS A 287 24.20 10.30 -4.09
N ALA A 288 24.73 11.50 -3.89
CA ALA A 288 25.86 11.70 -2.98
C ALA A 288 25.53 11.26 -1.53
N GLN A 289 24.32 11.56 -1.04
CA GLN A 289 23.89 11.13 0.30
C GLN A 289 23.69 9.61 0.39
N LEU A 290 23.07 9.00 -0.62
CA LEU A 290 22.86 7.55 -0.68
C LEU A 290 24.20 6.81 -0.80
N ARG A 291 25.15 7.33 -1.55
CA ARG A 291 26.51 6.75 -1.66
C ARG A 291 27.23 6.72 -0.31
N LEU A 292 27.17 7.84 0.43
CA LEU A 292 27.74 7.90 1.79
C LEU A 292 27.12 6.86 2.74
N LEU A 293 25.83 6.57 2.58
CA LEU A 293 25.16 5.53 3.36
C LEU A 293 25.58 4.14 2.90
N ALA A 294 25.63 3.89 1.58
CA ALA A 294 26.02 2.61 1.01
C ALA A 294 27.45 2.21 1.41
N ASP A 295 28.37 3.17 1.49
CA ASP A 295 29.74 2.94 1.93
C ASP A 295 29.80 2.50 3.41
N LYS A 296 28.88 2.99 4.27
CA LYS A 296 28.76 2.59 5.67
C LYS A 296 27.95 1.29 5.86
N HIS A 297 26.99 1.04 4.99
CA HIS A 297 26.04 -0.08 5.07
C HIS A 297 26.04 -0.93 3.77
N PRO A 298 27.17 -1.56 3.41
CA PRO A 298 27.32 -2.23 2.11
C PRO A 298 26.51 -3.52 1.97
N ARG A 299 25.80 -3.94 3.01
CA ARG A 299 24.91 -5.13 3.01
C ARG A 299 23.42 -4.77 3.02
N ASP A 300 23.10 -3.49 3.11
CA ASP A 300 21.70 -3.02 3.07
C ASP A 300 21.20 -3.04 1.62
N THR A 301 20.48 -4.10 1.28
CA THR A 301 20.03 -4.34 -0.10
C THR A 301 18.97 -3.36 -0.56
N GLU A 302 18.15 -2.81 0.35
CA GLU A 302 17.15 -1.79 0.01
C GLU A 302 17.81 -0.45 -0.30
N LEU A 303 18.79 -0.08 0.50
CA LEU A 303 19.60 1.12 0.28
C LEU A 303 20.35 1.02 -1.06
N LEU A 304 21.00 -0.12 -1.34
CA LEU A 304 21.74 -0.33 -2.58
C LEU A 304 20.81 -0.32 -3.80
N PHE A 305 19.60 -0.85 -3.66
CA PHE A 305 18.59 -0.79 -4.72
C PHE A 305 18.15 0.65 -4.97
N THR A 306 17.90 1.42 -3.91
CA THR A 306 17.56 2.85 -4.03
C THR A 306 18.69 3.65 -4.71
N LEU A 307 19.95 3.39 -4.33
CA LEU A 307 21.11 4.01 -4.97
C LEU A 307 21.19 3.65 -6.46
N ALA A 308 20.96 2.37 -6.80
CA ALA A 308 20.94 1.93 -8.21
C ALA A 308 19.88 2.66 -9.04
N MET A 309 18.69 2.87 -8.46
CA MET A 309 17.60 3.58 -9.15
C MET A 309 17.91 5.06 -9.34
N VAL A 310 18.52 5.71 -8.35
CA VAL A 310 18.97 7.11 -8.47
C VAL A 310 20.12 7.23 -9.46
N SER A 311 21.10 6.31 -9.44
CA SER A 311 22.19 6.26 -10.42
C SER A 311 21.65 6.13 -11.85
N ARG A 312 20.61 5.30 -12.05
CA ARG A 312 19.92 5.17 -13.34
C ARG A 312 19.26 6.48 -13.78
N GLY A 313 18.60 7.19 -12.86
CA GLY A 313 17.99 8.49 -13.13
C GLY A 313 19.00 9.59 -13.52
N LEU A 314 20.26 9.40 -13.15
CA LEU A 314 21.40 10.28 -13.48
C LEU A 314 22.18 9.81 -14.72
N ASP A 315 21.69 8.84 -15.47
CA ASP A 315 22.39 8.21 -16.60
C ASP A 315 23.75 7.58 -16.22
N LYS A 316 23.99 7.30 -14.92
CA LYS A 316 25.17 6.55 -14.42
C LYS A 316 24.93 5.06 -14.62
N THR A 317 24.77 4.67 -15.89
CA THR A 317 24.28 3.34 -16.30
C THR A 317 25.17 2.20 -15.80
N ASP A 318 26.51 2.38 -15.81
CA ASP A 318 27.44 1.33 -15.37
C ASP A 318 27.37 1.10 -13.86
N GLU A 319 27.27 2.17 -13.05
CA GLU A 319 27.09 2.05 -11.61
C GLU A 319 25.75 1.37 -11.27
N ALA A 320 24.67 1.80 -11.91
CA ALA A 320 23.35 1.19 -11.72
C ALA A 320 23.37 -0.31 -12.07
N ARG A 321 23.97 -0.67 -13.21
CA ARG A 321 24.10 -2.07 -13.65
C ARG A 321 24.92 -2.91 -12.67
N GLN A 322 26.02 -2.38 -12.16
CA GLN A 322 26.84 -3.10 -11.19
C GLN A 322 26.08 -3.37 -9.89
N LEU A 323 25.45 -2.33 -9.32
CA LEU A 323 24.66 -2.46 -8.09
C LEU A 323 23.51 -3.45 -8.27
N LEU A 324 22.74 -3.35 -9.35
CA LEU A 324 21.66 -4.28 -9.65
C LEU A 324 22.16 -5.71 -9.86
N THR A 325 23.31 -5.89 -10.54
CA THR A 325 23.91 -7.24 -10.74
C THR A 325 24.29 -7.88 -9.40
N ASP A 326 24.85 -7.10 -8.47
CA ASP A 326 25.16 -7.62 -7.13
C ASP A 326 23.89 -7.97 -6.36
N LEU A 327 22.82 -7.19 -6.50
CA LEU A 327 21.54 -7.40 -5.86
C LEU A 327 20.79 -8.65 -6.38
N THR A 328 21.11 -9.15 -7.58
CA THR A 328 20.52 -10.41 -8.08
C THR A 328 20.88 -11.64 -7.24
N ARG A 329 21.95 -11.56 -6.44
CA ARG A 329 22.40 -12.63 -5.55
C ARG A 329 21.62 -12.71 -4.24
N HIS A 330 20.79 -11.71 -3.94
CA HIS A 330 20.04 -11.61 -2.70
C HIS A 330 18.55 -11.95 -2.92
N PRO A 331 18.00 -13.01 -2.31
CA PRO A 331 16.64 -13.47 -2.58
C PRO A 331 15.56 -12.40 -2.46
N GLY A 332 15.71 -11.46 -1.50
CA GLY A 332 14.72 -10.40 -1.27
C GLY A 332 14.66 -9.34 -2.37
N THR A 333 15.75 -9.11 -3.09
CA THR A 333 15.85 -8.07 -4.13
C THR A 333 16.08 -8.64 -5.53
N ALA A 334 16.40 -9.93 -5.66
CA ALA A 334 16.76 -10.55 -6.93
C ALA A 334 15.72 -10.31 -8.04
N ALA A 335 14.44 -10.53 -7.77
CA ALA A 335 13.39 -10.34 -8.76
C ALA A 335 13.26 -8.88 -9.23
N ALA A 336 13.36 -7.93 -8.30
CA ALA A 336 13.34 -6.50 -8.63
C ALA A 336 14.59 -6.08 -9.41
N ALA A 337 15.77 -6.58 -9.01
CA ALA A 337 17.03 -6.29 -9.69
C ALA A 337 17.04 -6.85 -11.12
N HIS A 338 16.62 -8.09 -11.30
CA HIS A 338 16.48 -8.68 -12.64
C HIS A 338 15.47 -7.92 -13.50
N PHE A 339 14.35 -7.48 -12.93
CA PHE A 339 13.36 -6.69 -13.66
C PHE A 339 13.95 -5.36 -14.16
N GLU A 340 14.69 -4.64 -13.31
CA GLU A 340 15.31 -3.37 -13.71
C GLU A 340 16.48 -3.56 -14.70
N LEU A 341 17.28 -4.64 -14.56
CA LEU A 341 18.30 -5.01 -15.54
C LEU A 341 17.68 -5.39 -16.89
N GLY A 342 16.53 -6.06 -16.89
CA GLY A 342 15.75 -6.33 -18.10
C GLY A 342 15.33 -5.06 -18.82
N LYS A 343 14.81 -4.05 -18.08
CA LYS A 343 14.48 -2.74 -18.65
C LYS A 343 15.69 -2.02 -19.25
N MET A 344 16.84 -2.07 -18.55
CA MET A 344 18.09 -1.50 -19.08
C MET A 344 18.58 -2.23 -20.34
N ALA A 345 18.32 -3.53 -20.44
CA ALA A 345 18.63 -4.32 -21.62
C ALA A 345 17.70 -4.00 -22.81
N GLU A 346 16.40 -3.76 -22.56
CA GLU A 346 15.46 -3.28 -23.58
C GLU A 346 15.87 -1.92 -24.15
N GLU A 347 16.22 -0.97 -23.26
CA GLU A 347 16.70 0.36 -23.66
C GLU A 347 17.97 0.29 -24.53
N ALA A 348 18.78 -0.75 -24.32
CA ALA A 348 19.98 -1.03 -25.09
C ALA A 348 19.74 -1.95 -26.31
N GLU A 349 18.50 -2.37 -26.56
CA GLU A 349 18.10 -3.32 -27.61
C GLU A 349 18.92 -4.64 -27.59
N ASN A 350 19.34 -5.09 -26.39
CA ASN A 350 20.13 -6.29 -26.20
C ASN A 350 19.25 -7.50 -25.92
N MET A 351 18.88 -8.25 -26.97
CA MET A 351 17.99 -9.40 -26.92
C MET A 351 18.42 -10.44 -25.88
N ASP A 352 19.69 -10.88 -25.88
CA ASP A 352 20.17 -11.94 -24.98
C ASP A 352 20.03 -11.53 -23.51
N SER A 353 20.32 -10.28 -23.20
CA SER A 353 20.19 -9.74 -21.84
C SER A 353 18.72 -9.56 -21.43
N VAL A 354 17.84 -9.15 -22.34
CA VAL A 354 16.39 -9.05 -22.11
C VAL A 354 15.82 -10.40 -21.75
N LEU A 355 16.07 -11.41 -22.59
CA LEU A 355 15.64 -12.80 -22.37
C LEU A 355 16.15 -13.33 -21.04
N PHE A 356 17.45 -13.16 -20.78
CA PHE A 356 18.07 -13.65 -19.56
C PHE A 356 17.45 -13.01 -18.32
N HIS A 357 17.39 -11.68 -18.26
CA HIS A 357 17.00 -11.01 -17.03
C HIS A 357 15.50 -11.17 -16.72
N TYR A 358 14.61 -10.99 -17.68
CA TYR A 358 13.17 -11.16 -17.38
C TYR A 358 12.80 -12.62 -17.07
N ALA A 359 13.45 -13.60 -17.69
CA ALA A 359 13.23 -15.01 -17.36
C ALA A 359 13.68 -15.39 -15.93
N GLN A 360 14.56 -14.61 -15.30
CA GLN A 360 14.93 -14.80 -13.88
C GLN A 360 13.89 -14.22 -12.90
N VAL A 361 12.92 -13.45 -13.35
CA VAL A 361 11.85 -12.94 -12.49
C VAL A 361 10.79 -14.01 -12.30
N ARG A 362 11.02 -14.92 -11.35
CA ARG A 362 10.21 -16.15 -11.17
C ARG A 362 9.14 -16.04 -10.08
N SER A 363 9.03 -14.93 -9.38
CA SER A 363 8.06 -14.77 -8.29
C SER A 363 7.87 -13.32 -7.90
N GLY A 364 6.84 -13.07 -7.06
CA GLY A 364 6.56 -11.76 -6.50
C GLY A 364 5.82 -10.83 -7.46
N GLN A 365 5.72 -9.57 -7.06
CA GLN A 365 4.93 -8.55 -7.78
C GLN A 365 5.48 -8.23 -9.19
N LYS A 366 6.73 -8.55 -9.47
CA LYS A 366 7.36 -8.26 -10.76
C LYS A 366 7.19 -9.37 -11.81
N LEU A 367 6.61 -10.53 -11.44
CA LEU A 367 6.45 -11.66 -12.37
C LEU A 367 5.58 -11.29 -13.58
N LEU A 368 4.36 -10.81 -13.36
CA LEU A 368 3.46 -10.44 -14.46
C LEU A 368 3.99 -9.25 -15.28
N PRO A 369 4.47 -8.15 -14.67
CA PRO A 369 5.13 -7.09 -15.43
C PRO A 369 6.32 -7.57 -16.28
N ALA A 370 7.11 -8.51 -15.79
CA ALA A 370 8.22 -9.09 -16.56
C ALA A 370 7.71 -9.95 -17.71
N ALA A 371 6.65 -10.74 -17.49
CA ALA A 371 6.02 -11.56 -18.51
C ALA A 371 5.48 -10.71 -19.66
N VAL A 372 4.77 -9.62 -19.35
CA VAL A 372 4.26 -8.66 -20.35
C VAL A 372 5.43 -8.08 -21.17
N ARG A 373 6.44 -7.50 -20.50
CA ARG A 373 7.54 -6.86 -21.22
C ARG A 373 8.34 -7.83 -22.07
N LEU A 374 8.64 -9.01 -21.54
CA LEU A 374 9.39 -10.03 -22.29
C LEU A 374 8.62 -10.52 -23.51
N SER A 375 7.33 -10.85 -23.35
CA SER A 375 6.51 -11.34 -24.46
C SER A 375 6.30 -10.28 -25.55
N GLN A 376 6.06 -9.01 -25.16
CA GLN A 376 5.96 -7.90 -26.10
C GLN A 376 7.29 -7.62 -26.83
N PHE A 377 8.42 -7.68 -26.09
CA PHE A 377 9.74 -7.50 -26.68
C PHE A 377 10.05 -8.59 -27.70
N MET A 378 9.77 -9.87 -27.35
CA MET A 378 9.94 -10.99 -28.28
C MET A 378 9.07 -10.84 -29.53
N ALA A 379 7.79 -10.48 -29.36
CA ALA A 379 6.87 -10.32 -30.47
C ALA A 379 7.28 -9.16 -31.41
N LYS A 380 7.77 -8.04 -30.84
CA LYS A 380 8.33 -6.91 -31.62
C LYS A 380 9.51 -7.31 -32.51
N HIS A 381 10.22 -8.37 -32.13
CA HIS A 381 11.37 -8.90 -32.89
C HIS A 381 11.03 -10.19 -33.68
N ASP A 382 9.79 -10.34 -34.13
CA ASP A 382 9.31 -11.48 -34.92
C ASP A 382 9.35 -12.84 -34.21
N GLU A 383 9.43 -12.84 -32.86
CA GLU A 383 9.54 -14.03 -32.02
C GLU A 383 8.20 -14.37 -31.30
N LEU A 384 7.07 -14.09 -31.93
CA LEU A 384 5.73 -14.28 -31.33
C LEU A 384 5.50 -15.70 -30.81
N ASN A 385 5.92 -16.72 -31.58
CA ASN A 385 5.77 -18.11 -31.16
C ASN A 385 6.58 -18.45 -29.90
N ASN A 386 7.77 -17.88 -29.76
CA ASN A 386 8.59 -18.08 -28.57
C ASN A 386 8.01 -17.32 -27.37
N ALA A 387 7.42 -16.14 -27.56
CA ALA A 387 6.68 -15.42 -26.54
C ALA A 387 5.51 -16.26 -25.99
N ARG A 388 4.75 -16.90 -26.85
CA ARG A 388 3.65 -17.80 -26.49
C ARG A 388 4.12 -19.02 -25.71
N LEU A 389 5.20 -19.68 -26.17
CA LEU A 389 5.80 -20.81 -25.44
C LEU A 389 6.24 -20.40 -24.05
N TYR A 390 6.88 -19.25 -23.91
CA TYR A 390 7.29 -18.71 -22.61
C TYR A 390 6.09 -18.48 -21.69
N LEU A 391 5.01 -17.83 -22.17
CA LEU A 391 3.80 -17.60 -21.38
C LEU A 391 3.11 -18.92 -20.99
N HIS A 392 3.09 -19.89 -21.89
CA HIS A 392 2.58 -21.24 -21.60
C HIS A 392 3.40 -21.93 -20.48
N GLU A 393 4.73 -21.92 -20.56
CA GLU A 393 5.60 -22.47 -19.52
C GLU A 393 5.40 -21.76 -18.17
N LEU A 394 5.19 -20.44 -18.18
CA LEU A 394 4.89 -19.71 -16.96
C LEU A 394 3.56 -20.16 -16.34
N ARG A 395 2.51 -20.41 -17.13
CA ARG A 395 1.23 -20.94 -16.63
C ARG A 395 1.42 -22.28 -15.93
N LEU A 396 2.18 -23.20 -16.54
CA LEU A 396 2.46 -24.51 -15.95
C LEU A 396 3.23 -24.41 -14.62
N ASN A 397 4.21 -23.51 -14.55
CA ASN A 397 5.06 -23.35 -13.38
C ASN A 397 4.41 -22.49 -12.27
N HIS A 398 3.42 -21.66 -12.62
CA HIS A 398 2.76 -20.71 -11.71
C HIS A 398 1.24 -20.73 -11.82
N PRO A 399 0.56 -21.85 -11.44
CA PRO A 399 -0.90 -22.01 -11.64
C PRO A 399 -1.76 -20.89 -11.07
N ARG A 400 -1.33 -20.27 -9.97
CA ARG A 400 -2.04 -19.12 -9.37
C ARG A 400 -2.09 -17.89 -10.27
N TYR A 401 -1.22 -17.77 -11.24
CA TYR A 401 -1.16 -16.70 -12.23
C TYR A 401 -1.66 -17.16 -13.61
N SER A 402 -2.22 -18.37 -13.73
CA SER A 402 -2.69 -18.93 -15.02
C SER A 402 -3.65 -17.95 -15.73
N ALA A 403 -4.69 -17.49 -15.04
CA ALA A 403 -5.68 -16.60 -15.62
C ALA A 403 -5.08 -15.27 -16.18
N PRO A 404 -4.30 -14.47 -15.42
CA PRO A 404 -3.70 -13.25 -16.00
C PRO A 404 -2.67 -13.55 -17.09
N LEU A 405 -1.98 -14.70 -17.07
CA LEU A 405 -1.07 -15.07 -18.13
C LEU A 405 -1.80 -15.45 -19.44
N PHE A 406 -2.99 -16.03 -19.34
CA PHE A 406 -3.87 -16.23 -20.51
C PHE A 406 -4.29 -14.88 -21.13
N GLN A 407 -4.64 -13.89 -20.29
CA GLN A 407 -5.00 -12.55 -20.76
C GLN A 407 -3.83 -11.88 -21.49
N ILE A 408 -2.63 -11.93 -20.91
CA ILE A 408 -1.42 -11.37 -21.54
C ILE A 408 -1.17 -11.99 -22.92
N GLU A 409 -1.31 -13.33 -23.05
CA GLU A 409 -1.10 -14.00 -24.34
C GLU A 409 -2.22 -13.65 -25.33
N ALA A 410 -3.46 -13.53 -24.88
CA ALA A 410 -4.59 -13.18 -25.75
C ALA A 410 -4.47 -11.74 -26.28
N GLU A 411 -4.10 -10.78 -25.43
CA GLU A 411 -3.80 -9.40 -25.83
C GLU A 411 -2.64 -9.37 -26.83
N LEU A 412 -1.55 -10.08 -26.55
CA LEU A 412 -0.41 -10.17 -27.45
C LEU A 412 -0.80 -10.71 -28.84
N LEU A 413 -1.66 -11.72 -28.90
CA LEU A 413 -2.16 -12.29 -30.15
C LEU A 413 -3.09 -11.31 -30.89
N ALA A 414 -3.92 -10.58 -30.16
CA ALA A 414 -4.81 -9.56 -30.75
C ALA A 414 -4.00 -8.41 -31.37
N ASP A 415 -2.97 -7.93 -30.69
CA ASP A 415 -2.05 -6.88 -31.16
C ASP A 415 -1.26 -7.28 -32.43
N HIS A 416 -1.21 -8.58 -32.74
CA HIS A 416 -0.53 -9.13 -33.91
C HIS A 416 -1.50 -9.78 -34.92
N ASP A 417 -2.71 -9.24 -35.05
CA ASP A 417 -3.74 -9.64 -36.01
C ASP A 417 -4.15 -11.14 -35.92
N SER A 418 -3.89 -11.79 -34.77
CA SER A 418 -4.18 -13.21 -34.55
C SER A 418 -5.44 -13.43 -33.70
N LEU A 419 -6.51 -12.67 -33.99
CA LEU A 419 -7.76 -12.66 -33.21
C LEU A 419 -8.40 -14.05 -33.04
N ASN A 420 -8.34 -14.90 -34.08
CA ASN A 420 -8.90 -16.26 -34.00
C ASN A 420 -8.13 -17.15 -32.99
N GLU A 421 -6.82 -16.98 -32.92
CA GLU A 421 -6.00 -17.71 -31.96
C GLU A 421 -6.20 -17.17 -30.54
N ALA A 422 -6.27 -15.83 -30.39
CA ALA A 422 -6.61 -15.19 -29.14
C ALA A 422 -7.95 -15.68 -28.58
N ARG A 423 -8.98 -15.77 -29.43
CA ARG A 423 -10.29 -16.28 -29.06
C ARG A 423 -10.26 -17.75 -28.64
N SER A 424 -9.57 -18.61 -29.41
CA SER A 424 -9.43 -20.03 -29.07
C SER A 424 -8.69 -20.22 -27.75
N LEU A 425 -7.66 -19.40 -27.49
CA LEU A 425 -6.93 -19.39 -26.22
C LEU A 425 -7.84 -18.98 -25.05
N MET A 426 -8.70 -17.99 -25.24
CA MET A 426 -9.65 -17.56 -24.22
C MET A 426 -10.77 -18.58 -23.98
N ASP A 427 -11.15 -19.37 -24.97
CA ASP A 427 -12.06 -20.50 -24.79
C ASP A 427 -11.43 -21.59 -23.88
N GLU A 428 -10.12 -21.88 -24.06
CA GLU A 428 -9.37 -22.75 -23.16
C GLU A 428 -9.31 -22.18 -21.75
N ALA A 429 -8.95 -20.89 -21.62
CA ALA A 429 -8.83 -20.19 -20.34
C ALA A 429 -10.14 -20.19 -19.53
N VAL A 430 -11.28 -19.93 -20.19
CA VAL A 430 -12.59 -19.95 -19.54
C VAL A 430 -13.00 -21.38 -19.15
N ASN A 431 -12.62 -22.40 -19.93
CA ASN A 431 -12.88 -23.79 -19.56
C ASN A 431 -12.04 -24.23 -18.34
N GLU A 432 -10.78 -23.76 -18.24
CA GLU A 432 -9.89 -24.04 -17.11
C GLU A 432 -10.33 -23.27 -15.84
N HIS A 433 -10.78 -22.03 -16.02
CA HIS A 433 -11.18 -21.12 -14.93
C HIS A 433 -12.62 -20.60 -15.12
N PRO A 434 -13.64 -21.49 -15.05
CA PRO A 434 -15.02 -21.13 -15.44
C PRO A 434 -15.63 -20.00 -14.60
N ASP A 435 -15.16 -19.79 -13.37
CA ASP A 435 -15.68 -18.77 -12.44
C ASP A 435 -14.94 -17.43 -12.52
N ASN A 436 -13.97 -17.30 -13.42
CA ASN A 436 -13.17 -16.08 -13.55
C ASN A 436 -13.86 -15.05 -14.47
N ASN A 437 -14.42 -14.01 -13.88
CA ASN A 437 -15.10 -12.95 -14.61
C ASN A 437 -14.15 -12.13 -15.51
N ALA A 438 -12.87 -11.99 -15.14
CA ALA A 438 -11.92 -11.24 -15.96
C ALA A 438 -11.63 -11.95 -17.30
N LEU A 439 -11.56 -13.28 -17.30
CA LEU A 439 -11.39 -14.06 -18.54
C LEU A 439 -12.64 -13.98 -19.44
N LEU A 440 -13.83 -14.04 -18.85
CA LEU A 440 -15.08 -13.83 -19.60
C LEU A 440 -15.12 -12.42 -20.23
N TYR A 441 -14.69 -11.42 -19.48
CA TYR A 441 -14.61 -10.04 -19.98
C TYR A 441 -13.63 -9.92 -21.16
N THR A 442 -12.40 -10.45 -21.01
CA THR A 442 -11.42 -10.45 -22.12
C THR A 442 -11.97 -11.16 -23.34
N ARG A 443 -12.63 -12.33 -23.17
CA ARG A 443 -13.26 -13.05 -24.29
C ARG A 443 -14.38 -12.26 -24.94
N SER A 444 -15.19 -11.52 -24.18
CA SER A 444 -16.24 -10.66 -24.72
C SER A 444 -15.65 -9.54 -25.59
N MET A 445 -14.55 -8.92 -25.16
CA MET A 445 -13.88 -7.87 -25.96
C MET A 445 -13.30 -8.42 -27.28
N LEU A 446 -12.68 -9.61 -27.25
CA LEU A 446 -12.22 -10.27 -28.48
C LEU A 446 -13.37 -10.66 -29.41
N SER A 447 -14.53 -11.00 -28.83
CA SER A 447 -15.74 -11.28 -29.62
C SER A 447 -16.25 -10.04 -30.34
N GLU A 448 -16.21 -8.88 -29.70
CA GLU A 448 -16.56 -7.59 -30.33
C GLU A 448 -15.62 -7.24 -31.47
N GLN A 449 -14.32 -7.41 -31.29
CA GLN A 449 -13.33 -7.16 -32.34
C GLN A 449 -13.54 -8.10 -33.58
N GLN A 450 -14.27 -9.20 -33.40
CA GLN A 450 -14.64 -10.14 -34.47
C GLN A 450 -16.08 -9.97 -34.96
N ASP A 451 -16.78 -8.90 -34.55
CA ASP A 451 -18.19 -8.64 -34.85
C ASP A 451 -19.14 -9.75 -34.32
N ASP A 452 -18.68 -10.57 -33.37
CA ASP A 452 -19.50 -11.63 -32.72
C ASP A 452 -20.18 -11.06 -31.45
N PHE A 453 -21.08 -10.12 -31.67
CA PHE A 453 -21.79 -9.42 -30.59
C PHE A 453 -22.65 -10.35 -29.73
N ALA A 454 -23.16 -11.43 -30.30
CA ALA A 454 -23.95 -12.40 -29.56
C ALA A 454 -23.13 -13.15 -28.50
N SER A 455 -21.89 -13.50 -28.81
CA SER A 455 -20.97 -14.11 -27.86
C SER A 455 -20.51 -13.11 -26.81
N SER A 456 -20.22 -11.85 -27.18
CA SER A 456 -19.90 -10.78 -26.24
C SER A 456 -21.03 -10.56 -25.23
N GLU A 457 -22.26 -10.36 -25.69
CA GLU A 457 -23.43 -10.20 -24.84
C GLU A 457 -23.60 -11.39 -23.87
N LYS A 458 -23.45 -12.62 -24.36
CA LYS A 458 -23.56 -13.84 -23.54
C LYS A 458 -22.55 -13.85 -22.38
N ASP A 459 -21.29 -13.52 -22.65
CA ASP A 459 -20.23 -13.52 -21.64
C ASP A 459 -20.48 -12.40 -20.61
N LEU A 460 -20.81 -11.19 -21.06
CA LEU A 460 -21.11 -10.07 -20.17
C LEU A 460 -22.35 -10.34 -19.29
N ARG A 461 -23.40 -10.95 -19.83
CA ARG A 461 -24.56 -11.39 -19.04
C ARG A 461 -24.21 -12.49 -18.06
N THR A 462 -23.28 -13.36 -18.39
CA THR A 462 -22.79 -14.39 -17.45
C THR A 462 -22.07 -13.75 -16.26
N ILE A 463 -21.25 -12.71 -16.50
CA ILE A 463 -20.63 -11.92 -15.43
C ILE A 463 -21.70 -11.28 -14.55
N LEU A 464 -22.68 -10.62 -15.15
CA LEU A 464 -23.75 -9.91 -14.43
C LEU A 464 -24.68 -10.85 -13.65
N ALA A 465 -24.87 -12.09 -14.12
CA ALA A 465 -25.62 -13.10 -13.38
C ALA A 465 -24.92 -13.53 -12.07
N ARG A 466 -23.59 -13.41 -12.00
CA ARG A 466 -22.79 -13.71 -10.81
C ARG A 466 -22.59 -12.49 -9.93
N ASP A 467 -22.39 -11.35 -10.55
CA ASP A 467 -22.15 -10.06 -9.90
C ASP A 467 -22.95 -8.95 -10.60
N ALA A 468 -24.18 -8.77 -10.15
CA ALA A 468 -25.12 -7.79 -10.71
C ALA A 468 -24.64 -6.31 -10.55
N ASN A 469 -23.63 -6.07 -9.71
CA ASN A 469 -23.04 -4.76 -9.47
C ASN A 469 -21.65 -4.60 -10.12
N ASN A 470 -21.30 -5.45 -11.06
CA ASN A 470 -20.05 -5.30 -11.82
C ASN A 470 -20.14 -4.12 -12.77
N ALA A 471 -19.65 -2.96 -12.36
CA ALA A 471 -19.74 -1.71 -13.12
C ALA A 471 -19.10 -1.82 -14.52
N THR A 472 -17.96 -2.52 -14.63
CA THR A 472 -17.28 -2.73 -15.91
C THR A 472 -18.13 -3.54 -16.88
N ALA A 473 -18.72 -4.64 -16.43
CA ALA A 473 -19.57 -5.49 -17.27
C ALA A 473 -20.91 -4.80 -17.62
N LEU A 474 -21.46 -4.00 -16.70
CA LEU A 474 -22.66 -3.18 -16.97
C LEU A 474 -22.38 -2.16 -18.08
N ASN A 475 -21.27 -1.42 -17.97
CA ASN A 475 -20.88 -0.43 -18.98
C ASN A 475 -20.59 -1.10 -20.34
N ALA A 476 -19.79 -2.17 -20.35
CA ALA A 476 -19.45 -2.88 -21.57
C ALA A 476 -20.71 -3.41 -22.29
N LEU A 477 -21.62 -4.08 -21.55
CA LEU A 477 -22.86 -4.57 -22.14
C LEU A 477 -23.73 -3.41 -22.67
N GLY A 478 -23.85 -2.34 -21.89
CA GLY A 478 -24.58 -1.14 -22.32
C GLY A 478 -24.01 -0.53 -23.60
N TYR A 479 -22.69 -0.41 -23.69
CA TYR A 479 -22.03 0.12 -24.90
C TYR A 479 -22.22 -0.82 -26.10
N THR A 480 -21.99 -2.14 -25.94
CA THR A 480 -22.23 -3.15 -26.97
C THR A 480 -23.67 -3.05 -27.53
N LEU A 481 -24.66 -2.94 -26.64
CA LEU A 481 -26.07 -2.79 -27.05
C LEU A 481 -26.33 -1.47 -27.77
N THR A 482 -25.69 -0.38 -27.37
CA THR A 482 -25.84 0.94 -28.00
C THR A 482 -25.30 0.95 -29.41
N VAL A 483 -24.15 0.32 -29.63
CA VAL A 483 -23.47 0.36 -30.95
C VAL A 483 -24.08 -0.64 -31.93
N ASN A 484 -24.50 -1.82 -31.44
CA ASN A 484 -24.81 -2.95 -32.31
C ASN A 484 -26.30 -3.33 -32.36
N THR A 485 -27.17 -2.61 -31.65
CA THR A 485 -28.62 -2.92 -31.59
C THR A 485 -29.46 -1.66 -31.40
N ASP A 486 -30.79 -1.80 -31.55
CA ASP A 486 -31.75 -0.72 -31.23
C ASP A 486 -32.25 -0.78 -29.78
N ARG A 487 -31.55 -1.48 -28.88
CA ARG A 487 -31.95 -1.70 -27.46
C ARG A 487 -31.46 -0.56 -26.57
N TYR A 488 -31.65 0.67 -26.98
CA TYR A 488 -31.09 1.86 -26.32
C TYR A 488 -31.58 2.06 -24.89
N GLU A 489 -32.86 1.76 -24.61
CA GLU A 489 -33.41 1.90 -23.26
C GLU A 489 -32.73 0.94 -22.25
N GLU A 490 -32.50 -0.31 -22.65
CA GLU A 490 -31.79 -1.28 -21.83
C GLU A 490 -30.32 -0.84 -21.65
N ALA A 491 -29.67 -0.39 -22.71
CA ALA A 491 -28.31 0.13 -22.67
C ALA A 491 -28.19 1.32 -21.70
N TYR A 492 -29.12 2.26 -21.77
CA TYR A 492 -29.18 3.42 -20.88
C TYR A 492 -29.28 3.01 -19.40
N GLN A 493 -30.15 2.05 -19.07
CA GLN A 493 -30.31 1.55 -17.70
C GLN A 493 -29.04 0.88 -17.19
N LEU A 494 -28.35 0.09 -18.01
CA LEU A 494 -27.09 -0.59 -17.66
C LEU A 494 -25.97 0.42 -17.42
N ILE A 495 -25.79 1.38 -18.32
CA ILE A 495 -24.74 2.41 -18.25
C ILE A 495 -24.99 3.34 -17.05
N THR A 496 -26.25 3.75 -16.83
CA THR A 496 -26.62 4.57 -15.67
C THR A 496 -26.29 3.85 -14.39
N ARG A 497 -26.61 2.54 -14.31
CA ARG A 497 -26.26 1.73 -13.14
C ARG A 497 -24.75 1.60 -12.94
N ALA A 498 -23.98 1.45 -14.01
CA ALA A 498 -22.52 1.44 -13.94
C ALA A 498 -21.97 2.76 -13.38
N LEU A 499 -22.51 3.89 -13.82
CA LEU A 499 -22.10 5.22 -13.37
C LEU A 499 -22.49 5.50 -11.90
N GLU A 500 -23.63 4.98 -11.42
CA GLU A 500 -23.99 5.02 -10.00
C GLU A 500 -22.99 4.26 -9.12
N LEU A 501 -22.48 3.13 -9.61
CA LEU A 501 -21.52 2.29 -8.88
C LEU A 501 -20.11 2.86 -8.91
N ASN A 502 -19.73 3.54 -10.01
CA ASN A 502 -18.44 4.20 -10.17
C ASN A 502 -18.62 5.64 -10.66
N PRO A 503 -19.03 6.56 -9.77
CA PRO A 503 -19.29 7.94 -10.15
C PRO A 503 -18.06 8.63 -10.73
N GLY A 504 -18.23 9.21 -11.91
CA GLY A 504 -17.19 10.02 -12.53
C GLY A 504 -16.16 9.26 -13.34
N ASP A 505 -16.37 7.97 -13.63
CA ASP A 505 -15.59 7.22 -14.61
C ASP A 505 -15.78 7.82 -16.01
N PRO A 506 -14.70 8.24 -16.70
CA PRO A 506 -14.82 8.91 -17.97
C PRO A 506 -15.33 8.00 -19.09
N ALA A 507 -14.96 6.73 -19.14
CA ALA A 507 -15.43 5.78 -20.14
C ALA A 507 -16.93 5.50 -19.99
N THR A 508 -17.42 5.31 -18.77
CA THR A 508 -18.85 5.14 -18.50
C THR A 508 -19.64 6.43 -18.78
N THR A 509 -19.04 7.60 -18.50
CA THR A 509 -19.66 8.90 -18.81
C THR A 509 -19.76 9.13 -20.31
N ASP A 510 -18.76 8.71 -21.10
CA ASP A 510 -18.78 8.71 -22.55
C ASP A 510 -19.89 7.80 -23.10
N SER A 511 -19.94 6.55 -22.62
CA SER A 511 -20.97 5.57 -22.99
C SER A 511 -22.39 6.12 -22.73
N LEU A 512 -22.58 6.84 -21.60
CA LEU A 512 -23.85 7.50 -21.31
C LEU A 512 -24.18 8.59 -22.33
N GLY A 513 -23.21 9.42 -22.65
CA GLY A 513 -23.37 10.44 -23.69
C GLY A 513 -23.72 9.83 -25.06
N TRP A 514 -23.05 8.72 -25.40
CA TRP A 514 -23.27 8.04 -26.66
C TRP A 514 -24.67 7.40 -26.77
N VAL A 515 -25.13 6.71 -25.72
CA VAL A 515 -26.51 6.15 -25.75
C VAL A 515 -27.58 7.23 -25.77
N LEU A 516 -27.38 8.34 -25.05
CA LEU A 516 -28.30 9.51 -25.14
C LEU A 516 -28.37 10.10 -26.54
N TYR A 517 -27.25 10.18 -27.26
CA TYR A 517 -27.22 10.58 -28.64
C TYR A 517 -28.03 9.64 -29.52
N GLN A 518 -27.87 8.31 -29.39
CA GLN A 518 -28.65 7.33 -30.16
C GLN A 518 -30.15 7.39 -29.81
N MET A 519 -30.51 7.81 -28.59
CA MET A 519 -31.92 8.07 -28.20
C MET A 519 -32.46 9.42 -28.72
N GLY A 520 -31.66 10.25 -29.38
CA GLY A 520 -32.02 11.57 -29.90
C GLY A 520 -31.90 12.72 -28.89
N ASN A 521 -31.33 12.47 -27.67
CA ASN A 521 -31.16 13.45 -26.60
C ASN A 521 -29.81 14.18 -26.72
N HIS A 522 -29.63 14.91 -27.85
CA HIS A 522 -28.33 15.49 -28.22
C HIS A 522 -27.79 16.51 -27.20
N GLU A 523 -28.66 17.34 -26.61
CA GLU A 523 -28.23 18.36 -25.65
C GLU A 523 -27.61 17.71 -24.40
N GLU A 524 -28.25 16.68 -23.86
CA GLU A 524 -27.77 15.94 -22.67
C GLU A 524 -26.52 15.12 -23.01
N ALA A 525 -26.48 14.49 -24.18
CA ALA A 525 -25.31 13.78 -24.70
C ALA A 525 -24.06 14.66 -24.72
N ILE A 526 -24.16 15.89 -25.26
CA ILE A 526 -23.04 16.85 -25.30
C ILE A 526 -22.51 17.18 -23.91
N VAL A 527 -23.38 17.30 -22.90
CA VAL A 527 -22.96 17.60 -21.53
C VAL A 527 -22.08 16.48 -20.98
N HIS A 528 -22.52 15.21 -21.11
CA HIS A 528 -21.78 14.06 -20.62
C HIS A 528 -20.48 13.84 -21.39
N LEU A 529 -20.51 13.94 -22.72
CA LEU A 529 -19.31 13.77 -23.56
C LEU A 529 -18.25 14.85 -23.28
N ARG A 530 -18.65 16.10 -23.03
CA ARG A 530 -17.72 17.17 -22.61
C ARG A 530 -17.10 16.88 -21.23
N GLU A 531 -17.90 16.36 -20.30
CA GLU A 531 -17.39 15.97 -18.97
C GLU A 531 -16.37 14.83 -19.10
N ALA A 532 -16.67 13.81 -19.91
CA ALA A 532 -15.77 12.69 -20.17
C ALA A 532 -14.45 13.17 -20.79
N LEU A 533 -14.51 13.97 -21.86
CA LEU A 533 -13.33 14.49 -22.56
C LEU A 533 -12.45 15.39 -21.68
N LYS A 534 -13.07 16.15 -20.76
CA LYS A 534 -12.33 16.97 -19.79
C LYS A 534 -11.51 16.12 -18.82
N LYS A 535 -12.01 14.93 -18.44
CA LYS A 535 -11.35 14.02 -17.52
C LYS A 535 -10.30 13.15 -18.21
N LEU A 536 -10.61 12.71 -19.42
CA LEU A 536 -9.75 11.84 -20.23
C LEU A 536 -9.71 12.35 -21.67
N SER A 537 -8.54 12.84 -22.10
CA SER A 537 -8.33 13.27 -23.49
C SER A 537 -8.10 12.03 -24.37
N ASP A 538 -9.17 11.34 -24.70
CA ASP A 538 -9.20 10.11 -25.48
C ASP A 538 -9.74 10.37 -26.89
N PRO A 539 -9.18 9.75 -27.96
CA PRO A 539 -9.63 9.92 -29.33
C PRO A 539 -11.07 9.46 -29.56
N GLU A 540 -11.54 8.39 -28.95
CA GLU A 540 -12.89 7.87 -29.09
C GLU A 540 -13.90 8.84 -28.48
N ILE A 541 -13.64 9.34 -27.25
CA ILE A 541 -14.47 10.35 -26.62
C ILE A 541 -14.53 11.64 -27.47
N ALA A 542 -13.40 12.04 -28.04
CA ALA A 542 -13.34 13.20 -28.93
C ALA A 542 -14.11 12.98 -30.24
N ALA A 543 -14.08 11.75 -30.77
CA ALA A 543 -14.86 11.37 -31.94
C ALA A 543 -16.38 11.45 -31.66
N HIS A 544 -16.82 10.85 -30.54
CA HIS A 544 -18.22 10.89 -30.12
C HIS A 544 -18.72 12.31 -29.90
N LEU A 545 -18.00 13.14 -29.12
CA LEU A 545 -18.40 14.53 -28.89
C LEU A 545 -18.44 15.33 -30.17
N GLY A 546 -17.42 15.19 -31.00
CA GLY A 546 -17.35 15.89 -32.29
C GLY A 546 -18.48 15.48 -33.22
N GLU A 547 -18.86 14.21 -33.27
CA GLU A 547 -20.00 13.73 -34.08
C GLU A 547 -21.32 14.32 -33.60
N VAL A 548 -21.60 14.26 -32.30
CA VAL A 548 -22.86 14.82 -31.76
C VAL A 548 -22.94 16.31 -31.99
N LEU A 549 -21.87 17.08 -31.82
CA LEU A 549 -21.81 18.50 -32.14
C LEU A 549 -22.02 18.77 -33.63
N TRP A 550 -21.40 17.96 -34.49
CA TRP A 550 -21.52 18.11 -35.92
C TRP A 550 -22.97 17.92 -36.40
N VAL A 551 -23.66 16.90 -35.90
CA VAL A 551 -25.05 16.59 -36.22
C VAL A 551 -25.99 17.64 -35.63
N SER A 552 -25.68 18.17 -34.45
CA SER A 552 -26.45 19.24 -33.79
C SER A 552 -26.25 20.63 -34.42
N GLY A 553 -25.27 20.77 -35.34
CA GLY A 553 -25.03 22.01 -36.09
C GLY A 553 -23.80 22.80 -35.62
N ASP A 554 -23.18 22.46 -34.51
CA ASP A 554 -22.01 23.14 -33.93
C ASP A 554 -20.69 22.66 -34.56
N ARG A 555 -20.64 22.78 -35.90
CA ARG A 555 -19.56 22.21 -36.73
C ARG A 555 -18.19 22.85 -36.50
N GLU A 556 -18.13 24.08 -36.05
CA GLU A 556 -16.86 24.75 -35.75
C GLU A 556 -16.23 24.14 -34.49
N GLU A 557 -17.03 23.92 -33.46
CA GLU A 557 -16.55 23.28 -32.24
C GLU A 557 -16.15 21.82 -32.50
N ALA A 558 -16.95 21.06 -33.25
CA ALA A 558 -16.61 19.69 -33.65
C ALA A 558 -15.23 19.61 -34.31
N ARG A 559 -14.94 20.48 -35.29
CA ARG A 559 -13.64 20.52 -35.93
C ARG A 559 -12.50 20.88 -34.98
N ALA A 560 -12.73 21.81 -34.08
CA ALA A 560 -11.72 22.23 -33.09
C ALA A 560 -11.33 21.06 -32.15
N ILE A 561 -12.32 20.26 -31.72
CA ILE A 561 -12.09 19.09 -30.86
C ILE A 561 -11.27 18.03 -31.62
N TRP A 562 -11.69 17.65 -32.83
CA TRP A 562 -10.96 16.69 -33.66
C TRP A 562 -9.54 17.17 -33.99
N GLN A 563 -9.36 18.46 -34.27
CA GLN A 563 -8.04 19.03 -34.55
C GLN A 563 -7.10 18.92 -33.35
N THR A 564 -7.63 19.05 -32.14
CA THR A 564 -6.82 18.90 -30.92
C THR A 564 -6.19 17.50 -30.79
N ILE A 565 -6.88 16.46 -31.29
CA ILE A 565 -6.34 15.10 -31.36
C ILE A 565 -5.36 14.96 -32.52
N LEU A 566 -5.74 15.43 -33.71
CA LEU A 566 -4.92 15.35 -34.94
C LEU A 566 -3.62 16.17 -34.85
N ASP A 567 -3.58 17.24 -34.05
CA ASP A 567 -2.34 17.99 -33.78
C ASP A 567 -1.29 17.15 -33.03
N LYS A 568 -1.73 16.15 -32.27
CA LYS A 568 -0.85 15.22 -31.52
C LYS A 568 -0.59 13.94 -32.30
N ASP A 569 -1.58 13.45 -33.00
CA ASP A 569 -1.58 12.22 -33.80
C ASP A 569 -2.28 12.47 -35.13
N PRO A 570 -1.55 12.95 -36.17
CA PRO A 570 -2.13 13.30 -37.45
C PRO A 570 -2.80 12.15 -38.22
N ASP A 571 -2.38 10.92 -37.92
CA ASP A 571 -2.86 9.71 -38.60
C ASP A 571 -3.90 8.96 -37.76
N ASN A 572 -4.52 9.61 -36.76
CA ASN A 572 -5.51 8.97 -35.89
C ASN A 572 -6.72 8.49 -36.67
N THR A 573 -6.83 7.18 -36.82
CA THR A 573 -7.87 6.54 -37.67
C THR A 573 -9.28 6.81 -37.15
N THR A 574 -9.51 6.77 -35.84
CA THR A 574 -10.84 6.99 -35.23
C THR A 574 -11.43 8.34 -35.59
N ILE A 575 -10.61 9.40 -35.51
CA ILE A 575 -11.06 10.75 -35.90
C ILE A 575 -11.25 10.87 -37.42
N LEU A 576 -10.30 10.36 -38.19
CA LEU A 576 -10.35 10.48 -39.67
C LEU A 576 -11.55 9.74 -40.24
N GLU A 577 -11.84 8.53 -39.80
CA GLU A 577 -13.00 7.73 -40.23
C GLU A 577 -14.32 8.40 -39.84
N THR A 578 -14.42 8.94 -38.61
CA THR A 578 -15.59 9.68 -38.14
C THR A 578 -15.85 10.91 -39.04
N MET A 579 -14.80 11.67 -39.34
CA MET A 579 -14.91 12.84 -40.22
C MET A 579 -15.31 12.46 -41.66
N GLU A 580 -14.82 11.35 -42.21
CA GLU A 580 -15.14 10.87 -43.54
C GLU A 580 -16.60 10.39 -43.63
N ARG A 581 -17.05 9.56 -42.71
CA ARG A 581 -18.42 9.08 -42.59
C ARG A 581 -19.45 10.23 -42.53
N LEU A 582 -19.14 11.28 -41.77
CA LEU A 582 -20.02 12.45 -41.63
C LEU A 582 -20.04 13.36 -42.87
N LYS A 583 -18.97 13.37 -43.68
CA LYS A 583 -18.95 14.07 -44.99
C LYS A 583 -19.76 13.32 -46.06
N GLU A 584 -19.74 12.00 -46.07
CA GLU A 584 -20.49 11.16 -47.02
C GLU A 584 -21.99 11.24 -46.77
N ASN A 585 -22.44 11.26 -45.51
CA ASN A 585 -23.86 11.40 -45.14
C ASN A 585 -24.46 12.78 -45.52
N GLN A 586 -23.69 13.72 -46.05
CA GLN A 586 -24.14 15.04 -46.53
C GLN A 586 -24.20 15.14 -48.04
N ARG A 587 -23.80 14.11 -48.80
CA ARG A 587 -23.94 14.01 -50.24
C ARG A 587 -25.21 13.26 -50.63
#